data_2fbe70eb5078d4021e97c1794de60c09
#
_entry.id   2fbe70eb5078d4021e97c1794de60c09
#
_cell.length_a   1.000
_cell.length_b   1.000
_cell.length_c   1.000
_cell.angle_alpha   90.00
_cell.angle_beta   90.00
_cell.angle_gamma   90.00
#
_symmetry.space_group_name_H-M   'P 1'
#
loop_
_entity.id
_entity.type
_entity.pdbx_description
1 polymer ?
#
loop_
_entity_poly.entity_id
_entity_poly.type
_entity_poly.pdbx_seq_one_letter_code
_entity_poly.pdbx_strand_id
1 'polypeptide(L)'
;MNASPLYTKSTPLDTVLLVEDEVLIRLPISEYLRHCGYRVLEAANADEGLTILQKADVRVDVVLSDIEMPGSIDGFGLAQWVRANRPGMDVVLVGTPQRAANAAAGLCESGPTLMKPYEPQAVHDRIKQLLAARDRVKR
;
A
#
# COMPACT_ATOMS: atom_id res chain seq x y z
N MET A 1 -0.77 -35.09 -5.65
CA MET A 1 -0.84 -34.44 -5.70
C MET A 1 -0.88 -33.57 -5.62
N ASN A 2 -0.60 -33.41 -5.59
CA ASN A 2 -0.42 -32.57 -5.50
C ASN A 2 -0.90 -31.54 -5.35
N ALA A 3 -1.40 -31.41 -5.37
CA ALA A 3 -2.14 -30.39 -5.05
C ALA A 3 -1.40 -29.26 -4.87
N SER A 4 -0.44 -29.51 -4.77
CA SER A 4 0.38 -28.63 -4.67
C SER A 4 0.42 -27.55 -5.57
N PRO A 5 -0.01 -27.60 -6.75
CA PRO A 5 0.11 -26.48 -7.63
C PRO A 5 -0.54 -25.24 -7.07
N LEU A 6 -1.56 -25.40 -6.31
CA LEU A 6 -2.21 -24.27 -5.75
C LEU A 6 -1.38 -23.56 -4.75
N TYR A 7 -0.51 -24.26 -4.13
CA TYR A 7 0.27 -23.67 -3.16
C TYR A 7 1.46 -23.05 -3.72
N THR A 8 2.04 -23.67 -4.64
CA THR A 8 3.18 -23.15 -5.25
C THR A 8 2.89 -21.83 -5.84
N LYS A 9 1.64 -21.49 -5.85
CA LYS A 9 1.32 -20.29 -6.38
C LYS A 9 1.43 -19.21 -5.48
N SER A 10 2.07 -19.25 -4.40
CA SER A 10 2.25 -18.10 -3.68
C SER A 10 2.83 -17.19 -4.66
N THR A 11 2.06 -16.27 -5.09
CA THR A 11 2.44 -15.46 -6.17
C THR A 11 3.53 -14.53 -5.78
N PRO A 12 4.31 -14.06 -6.71
CA PRO A 12 5.39 -13.16 -6.41
C PRO A 12 4.96 -11.88 -5.73
N LEU A 13 3.84 -11.29 -6.14
CA LEU A 13 3.42 -10.04 -5.55
C LEU A 13 2.40 -10.27 -4.48
N ASP A 14 2.80 -10.63 -3.30
CA ASP A 14 1.84 -10.88 -2.25
C ASP A 14 2.00 -9.97 -1.03
N THR A 15 3.01 -9.12 -0.99
CA THR A 15 3.20 -8.22 0.14
C THR A 15 3.38 -6.77 -0.31
N VAL A 16 2.52 -5.90 0.18
CA VAL A 16 2.58 -4.47 -0.09
C VAL A 16 2.91 -3.76 1.21
N LEU A 17 3.87 -2.87 1.17
CA LEU A 17 4.12 -1.94 2.27
C LEU A 17 3.38 -0.65 1.93
N LEU A 18 2.38 -0.32 2.72
CA LEU A 18 1.58 0.88 2.54
C LEU A 18 2.04 1.94 3.53
N VAL A 19 2.55 3.05 3.01
CA VAL A 19 3.08 4.13 3.83
C VAL A 19 2.19 5.35 3.66
N GLU A 20 1.45 5.70 4.70
CA GLU A 20 0.48 6.77 4.68
C GLU A 20 0.28 7.28 6.09
N ASP A 21 0.49 8.58 6.31
CA ASP A 21 0.39 9.13 7.66
C ASP A 21 -1.04 9.36 8.13
N GLU A 22 -2.00 9.46 7.22
CA GLU A 22 -3.40 9.65 7.62
C GLU A 22 -4.10 8.31 7.75
N VAL A 23 -4.44 7.96 8.98
CA VAL A 23 -5.06 6.68 9.26
C VAL A 23 -6.40 6.52 8.53
N LEU A 24 -7.13 7.62 8.33
CA LEU A 24 -8.43 7.56 7.66
C LEU A 24 -8.30 7.23 6.17
N ILE A 25 -7.10 7.40 5.60
CA ILE A 25 -6.83 7.02 4.24
C ILE A 25 -6.16 5.64 4.23
N ARG A 26 -5.24 5.41 5.15
CA ARG A 26 -4.48 4.17 5.20
C ARG A 26 -5.37 2.95 5.43
N LEU A 27 -6.30 3.03 6.38
CA LEU A 27 -7.11 1.86 6.72
C LEU A 27 -7.99 1.35 5.58
N PRO A 28 -8.74 2.20 4.87
CA PRO A 28 -9.55 1.70 3.76
C PRO A 28 -8.72 1.08 2.65
N ILE A 29 -7.58 1.68 2.33
CA ILE A 29 -6.72 1.15 1.28
C ILE A 29 -6.10 -0.17 1.71
N SER A 30 -5.65 -0.25 2.95
CA SER A 30 -5.09 -1.47 3.50
C SER A 30 -6.11 -2.61 3.46
N GLU A 31 -7.35 -2.31 3.90
CA GLU A 31 -8.41 -3.29 3.91
C GLU A 31 -8.74 -3.77 2.49
N TYR A 32 -8.82 -2.83 1.57
CA TYR A 32 -9.10 -3.16 0.18
C TYR A 32 -8.02 -4.09 -0.40
N LEU A 33 -6.76 -3.76 -0.19
CA LEU A 33 -5.66 -4.58 -0.68
C LEU A 33 -5.66 -5.97 -0.07
N ARG A 34 -5.98 -6.07 1.23
CA ARG A 34 -6.07 -7.38 1.87
C ARG A 34 -7.17 -8.22 1.27
N HIS A 35 -8.30 -7.61 0.92
CA HIS A 35 -9.37 -8.34 0.26
C HIS A 35 -8.97 -8.77 -1.16
N CYS A 36 -8.02 -8.09 -1.76
CA CYS A 36 -7.51 -8.46 -3.06
C CYS A 36 -6.43 -9.55 -3.00
N GLY A 37 -6.15 -10.07 -1.81
CA GLY A 37 -5.22 -11.16 -1.65
C GLY A 37 -3.81 -10.78 -1.24
N TYR A 38 -3.56 -9.49 -1.02
CA TYR A 38 -2.24 -9.06 -0.59
C TYR A 38 -2.07 -9.18 0.91
N ARG A 39 -0.82 -9.40 1.32
CA ARG A 39 -0.42 -9.18 2.68
C ARG A 39 -0.04 -7.70 2.75
N VAL A 40 -0.55 -6.97 3.71
CA VAL A 40 -0.27 -5.54 3.80
C VAL A 40 0.43 -5.22 5.11
N LEU A 41 1.57 -4.57 4.99
CA LEU A 41 2.26 -4.00 6.13
C LEU A 41 2.01 -2.51 6.09
N GLU A 42 1.75 -1.91 7.23
CA GLU A 42 1.41 -0.49 7.30
C GLU A 42 2.46 0.30 8.02
N ALA A 43 2.76 1.48 7.53
CA ALA A 43 3.66 2.42 8.17
C ALA A 43 3.02 3.80 8.18
N ALA A 44 3.18 4.51 9.26
CA ALA A 44 2.57 5.83 9.42
C ALA A 44 3.44 6.94 8.82
N ASN A 45 4.67 6.64 8.48
CA ASN A 45 5.56 7.61 7.83
C ASN A 45 6.70 6.86 7.14
N ALA A 46 7.51 7.60 6.41
CA ALA A 46 8.60 6.98 5.65
C ALA A 46 9.70 6.42 6.55
N ASP A 47 9.90 7.00 7.72
CA ASP A 47 10.89 6.47 8.67
C ASP A 47 10.51 5.08 9.14
N GLU A 48 9.23 4.88 9.46
CA GLU A 48 8.74 3.54 9.82
C GLU A 48 8.85 2.59 8.65
N GLY A 49 8.50 3.06 7.46
CA GLY A 49 8.62 2.26 6.26
C GLY A 49 10.05 1.79 6.03
N LEU A 50 10.99 2.70 6.21
CA LEU A 50 12.40 2.36 6.05
C LEU A 50 12.84 1.34 7.09
N THR A 51 12.38 1.48 8.33
CA THR A 51 12.71 0.51 9.38
C THR A 51 12.23 -0.88 9.00
N ILE A 52 11.02 -0.98 8.43
CA ILE A 52 10.51 -2.27 7.99
C ILE A 52 11.36 -2.83 6.86
N LEU A 53 11.70 -2.00 5.89
CA LEU A 53 12.47 -2.45 4.73
C LEU A 53 13.89 -2.88 5.07
N GLN A 54 14.44 -2.35 6.17
CA GLN A 54 15.79 -2.70 6.59
C GLN A 54 15.87 -4.04 7.30
N LYS A 55 14.71 -4.63 7.64
CA LYS A 55 14.72 -5.93 8.28
C LYS A 55 14.93 -7.02 7.25
N ALA A 56 15.94 -7.83 7.47
CA ALA A 56 16.33 -8.83 6.47
C ALA A 56 15.29 -9.93 6.28
N ASP A 57 14.51 -10.19 7.31
CA ASP A 57 13.53 -11.28 7.28
C ASP A 57 12.13 -10.86 6.81
N VAL A 58 11.97 -9.58 6.45
CA VAL A 58 10.68 -9.10 6.00
C VAL A 58 10.70 -8.96 4.49
N ARG A 59 9.79 -9.64 3.83
CA ARG A 59 9.66 -9.55 2.39
C ARG A 59 8.63 -8.50 2.01
N VAL A 60 8.99 -7.62 1.12
CA VAL A 60 8.08 -6.62 0.54
C VAL A 60 8.27 -6.65 -0.97
N ASP A 61 7.17 -6.73 -1.69
CA ASP A 61 7.22 -6.77 -3.15
C ASP A 61 6.94 -5.41 -3.77
N VAL A 62 6.06 -4.64 -3.16
CA VAL A 62 5.70 -3.32 -3.66
C VAL A 62 5.58 -2.35 -2.49
N VAL A 63 6.08 -1.15 -2.68
CA VAL A 63 5.87 -0.05 -1.73
C VAL A 63 4.88 0.91 -2.36
N LEU A 64 3.78 1.18 -1.67
CA LEU A 64 2.82 2.20 -2.07
C LEU A 64 2.91 3.30 -1.02
N SER A 65 3.41 4.46 -1.39
CA SER A 65 3.71 5.51 -0.43
C SER A 65 3.18 6.86 -0.84
N ASP A 66 2.66 7.58 0.13
CA ASP A 66 2.40 9.01 -0.04
C ASP A 66 3.74 9.72 -0.24
N ILE A 67 3.69 10.85 -0.92
CA ILE A 67 4.89 11.63 -1.21
C ILE A 67 5.27 12.50 -0.03
N GLU A 68 4.33 13.27 0.47
CA GLU A 68 4.62 14.24 1.54
C GLU A 68 4.15 13.72 2.89
N MET A 69 5.07 13.54 3.78
CA MET A 69 4.78 13.05 5.11
C MET A 69 5.78 13.65 6.08
N PRO A 70 5.39 13.83 7.35
CA PRO A 70 6.33 14.33 8.36
C PRO A 70 7.37 13.26 8.67
N GLY A 71 8.49 13.71 9.17
CA GLY A 71 9.58 12.83 9.56
C GLY A 71 10.90 13.24 8.96
N SER A 72 11.92 12.44 9.15
CA SER A 72 13.25 12.78 8.67
C SER A 72 13.40 12.57 7.17
N ILE A 73 12.57 11.70 6.59
CA ILE A 73 12.51 11.52 5.14
C ILE A 73 11.07 11.50 4.70
N ASP A 74 10.83 11.77 3.43
CA ASP A 74 9.50 11.72 2.84
C ASP A 74 9.42 10.54 1.88
N GLY A 75 8.34 10.49 1.10
CA GLY A 75 8.17 9.42 0.13
C GLY A 75 9.24 9.37 -0.93
N PHE A 76 9.74 10.51 -1.36
CA PHE A 76 10.84 10.54 -2.34
C PHE A 76 12.12 9.95 -1.72
N GLY A 77 12.41 10.29 -0.47
CA GLY A 77 13.59 9.76 0.21
C GLY A 77 13.48 8.24 0.36
N LEU A 78 12.29 7.76 0.69
CA LEU A 78 12.07 6.32 0.80
C LEU A 78 12.28 5.64 -0.56
N ALA A 79 11.76 6.23 -1.64
CA ALA A 79 11.92 5.68 -2.98
C ALA A 79 13.39 5.64 -3.39
N GLN A 80 14.15 6.67 -3.05
CA GLN A 80 15.57 6.69 -3.34
C GLN A 80 16.31 5.56 -2.63
N TRP A 81 15.97 5.34 -1.37
CA TRP A 81 16.58 4.26 -0.60
C TRP A 81 16.27 2.90 -1.23
N VAL A 82 15.02 2.69 -1.63
CA VAL A 82 14.62 1.43 -2.26
C VAL A 82 15.40 1.22 -3.57
N ARG A 83 15.50 2.26 -4.36
CA ARG A 83 16.19 2.15 -5.65
C ARG A 83 17.65 1.77 -5.46
N ALA A 84 18.28 2.31 -4.42
CA ALA A 84 19.68 2.04 -4.15
C ALA A 84 19.92 0.68 -3.50
N ASN A 85 18.99 0.22 -2.68
CA ASN A 85 19.20 -0.95 -1.84
C ASN A 85 18.34 -2.18 -2.18
N ARG A 86 17.25 -1.96 -2.91
CA ARG A 86 16.34 -3.04 -3.30
C ARG A 86 15.89 -2.82 -4.75
N PRO A 87 16.79 -2.90 -5.71
CA PRO A 87 16.49 -2.48 -7.09
C PRO A 87 15.38 -3.26 -7.78
N GLY A 88 15.05 -4.43 -7.30
CA GLY A 88 13.95 -5.19 -7.89
C GLY A 88 12.58 -4.91 -7.31
N MET A 89 12.50 -4.02 -6.33
CA MET A 89 11.26 -3.73 -5.64
C MET A 89 10.58 -2.53 -6.29
N ASP A 90 9.29 -2.65 -6.55
CA ASP A 90 8.52 -1.57 -7.15
C ASP A 90 8.11 -0.55 -6.10
N VAL A 91 8.18 0.72 -6.45
CA VAL A 91 7.72 1.79 -5.59
C VAL A 91 6.71 2.62 -6.35
N VAL A 92 5.54 2.81 -5.78
CA VAL A 92 4.49 3.65 -6.36
C VAL A 92 4.30 4.83 -5.43
N LEU A 93 4.59 6.03 -5.91
CA LEU A 93 4.41 7.25 -5.13
C LEU A 93 3.12 7.94 -5.55
N VAL A 94 2.33 8.36 -4.58
CA VAL A 94 1.05 8.99 -4.84
C VAL A 94 0.94 10.30 -4.07
N GLY A 95 0.45 11.33 -4.73
CA GLY A 95 0.38 12.65 -4.13
C GLY A 95 -0.99 13.01 -3.58
N THR A 96 -2.00 12.19 -3.84
CA THR A 96 -3.36 12.48 -3.40
C THR A 96 -4.06 11.19 -2.98
N PRO A 97 -5.08 11.29 -2.10
CA PRO A 97 -5.85 10.10 -1.73
C PRO A 97 -6.50 9.43 -2.94
N GLN A 98 -6.94 10.22 -3.93
CA GLN A 98 -7.56 9.66 -5.11
C GLN A 98 -6.56 8.84 -5.91
N ARG A 99 -5.32 9.32 -6.04
CA ARG A 99 -4.28 8.56 -6.73
C ARG A 99 -3.89 7.32 -5.95
N ALA A 100 -3.93 7.39 -4.63
CA ALA A 100 -3.68 6.22 -3.81
C ALA A 100 -4.74 5.15 -4.06
N ALA A 101 -6.00 5.55 -4.16
CA ALA A 101 -7.08 4.61 -4.45
C ALA A 101 -6.94 4.02 -5.86
N ASN A 102 -6.54 4.83 -6.82
CA ASN A 102 -6.29 4.33 -8.18
C ASN A 102 -5.15 3.32 -8.22
N ALA A 103 -4.08 3.60 -7.49
CA ALA A 103 -2.94 2.70 -7.43
C ALA A 103 -3.34 1.38 -6.76
N ALA A 104 -4.13 1.46 -5.70
CA ALA A 104 -4.61 0.25 -5.03
C ALA A 104 -5.49 -0.59 -5.96
N ALA A 105 -6.35 0.06 -6.74
CA ALA A 105 -7.17 -0.65 -7.71
C ALA A 105 -6.31 -1.35 -8.77
N GLY A 106 -5.26 -0.68 -9.24
CA GLY A 106 -4.34 -1.28 -10.20
C GLY A 106 -3.61 -2.48 -9.62
N LEU A 107 -3.17 -2.38 -8.38
CA LEU A 107 -2.52 -3.48 -7.70
C LEU A 107 -3.48 -4.67 -7.53
N CYS A 108 -4.74 -4.39 -7.21
CA CYS A 108 -5.73 -5.45 -7.09
C CYS A 108 -5.91 -6.18 -8.41
N GLU A 109 -5.95 -5.46 -9.52
CA GLU A 109 -6.13 -6.08 -10.81
C GLU A 109 -4.97 -6.96 -11.24
N SER A 110 -3.75 -6.58 -10.89
CA SER A 110 -2.57 -7.33 -11.29
C SER A 110 -2.09 -8.33 -10.26
N GLY A 111 -2.71 -8.35 -9.10
CA GLY A 111 -2.23 -9.15 -7.97
C GLY A 111 -2.88 -10.52 -7.88
N PRO A 112 -2.65 -11.20 -6.78
CA PRO A 112 -3.13 -12.57 -6.55
C PRO A 112 -4.59 -12.60 -6.12
N THR A 113 -5.44 -11.94 -6.85
CA THR A 113 -6.84 -11.80 -6.47
C THR A 113 -7.67 -13.00 -6.73
N LEU A 114 -8.40 -13.45 -5.77
CA LEU A 114 -9.40 -14.48 -5.95
C LEU A 114 -10.77 -13.88 -6.13
N MET A 115 -11.00 -12.70 -5.58
CA MET A 115 -12.24 -12.00 -5.79
C MET A 115 -12.03 -10.55 -5.47
N LYS A 116 -12.82 -9.70 -6.05
CA LYS A 116 -12.71 -8.26 -5.86
C LYS A 116 -13.94 -7.75 -5.14
N PRO A 117 -13.89 -7.63 -3.83
CA PRO A 117 -15.05 -7.21 -3.05
C PRO A 117 -15.43 -5.75 -3.22
N TYR A 118 -14.51 -4.92 -3.68
CA TYR A 118 -14.78 -3.51 -3.87
C TYR A 118 -14.54 -3.07 -5.29
N GLU A 119 -15.37 -2.18 -5.79
CA GLU A 119 -15.12 -1.51 -7.04
C GLU A 119 -14.18 -0.35 -6.76
N PRO A 120 -13.35 0.06 -7.72
CA PRO A 120 -12.48 1.22 -7.52
C PRO A 120 -13.24 2.46 -7.09
N GLN A 121 -14.44 2.68 -7.64
CA GLN A 121 -15.25 3.82 -7.27
C GLN A 121 -15.67 3.77 -5.80
N ALA A 122 -15.94 2.59 -5.28
CA ALA A 122 -16.29 2.44 -3.87
C ALA A 122 -15.15 2.84 -2.96
N VAL A 123 -13.92 2.54 -3.34
CA VAL A 123 -12.74 2.94 -2.58
C VAL A 123 -12.61 4.46 -2.58
N HIS A 124 -12.76 5.07 -3.75
CA HIS A 124 -12.72 6.53 -3.87
C HIS A 124 -13.78 7.19 -3.01
N ASP A 125 -15.00 6.68 -3.06
CA ASP A 125 -16.11 7.26 -2.33
C ASP A 125 -15.89 7.16 -0.83
N ARG A 126 -15.39 6.04 -0.37
CA ARG A 126 -15.12 5.88 1.05
C ARG A 126 -14.05 6.85 1.53
N ILE A 127 -12.99 7.01 0.75
CA ILE A 127 -11.94 7.94 1.11
C ILE A 127 -12.47 9.37 1.14
N LYS A 128 -13.31 9.74 0.17
CA LYS A 128 -13.92 11.06 0.16
C LYS A 128 -14.78 11.29 1.39
N GLN A 129 -15.56 10.28 1.80
CA GLN A 129 -16.40 10.39 2.99
C GLN A 129 -15.57 10.59 4.24
N LEU A 130 -14.47 9.86 4.36
CA LEU A 130 -13.61 9.97 5.52
C LEU A 130 -12.92 11.33 5.58
N LEU A 131 -12.50 11.84 4.43
CA LEU A 131 -11.89 13.16 4.38
C LEU A 131 -12.88 14.25 4.74
N ALA A 132 -14.12 14.14 4.27
CA ALA A 132 -15.16 15.10 4.60
C ALA A 132 -15.47 15.09 6.09
N ALA A 133 -15.51 13.92 6.70
CA ALA A 133 -15.73 13.79 8.13
C ALA A 133 -14.58 14.40 8.92
N ARG A 134 -13.34 14.18 8.47
CA ARG A 134 -12.17 14.76 9.11
C ARG A 134 -12.22 16.29 9.07
N ASP A 135 -12.57 16.83 7.91
CA ASP A 135 -12.62 18.28 7.75
C ASP A 135 -13.71 18.89 8.64
N ARG A 136 -14.83 18.20 8.80
CA ARG A 136 -15.87 18.70 9.70
C ARG A 136 -15.41 18.70 11.15
N VAL A 137 -14.68 17.68 11.53
CA VAL A 137 -14.19 17.60 12.90
C VAL A 137 -13.16 18.68 13.19
N LYS A 138 -12.37 19.03 12.20
CA LYS A 138 -11.34 20.04 12.39
C LYS A 138 -11.91 21.45 12.52
N ARG A 139 -13.11 21.65 12.16
CA ARG A 139 -13.76 22.94 12.32
C ARG A 139 -14.39 23.03 13.68
#